data_90e93c1af4ca77086f88b08f0c6ce7f0
#
_entry.id   90e93c1af4ca77086f88b08f0c6ce7f0
#
_cell.length_a   1.000
_cell.length_b   1.000
_cell.length_c   1.000
_cell.angle_alpha   90.00
_cell.angle_beta   90.00
_cell.angle_gamma   90.00
#
_symmetry.space_group_name_H-M   'P 1'
#
loop_
_entity.id
_entity.type
_entity.pdbx_description
1 polymer ?
#
loop_
_entity_poly.entity_id
_entity_poly.type
_entity_poly.pdbx_seq_one_letter_code
_entity_poly.pdbx_strand_id
1 'polypeptide(L)'
;MLQLAFCDDDLSELQTIQTLLDRYRVARNQEIRYTAFQNAWDLLAEVERGTRYDVLLLDVLMPGQNGIEVAGELRQYDNNVKIIFLTSS
;
A
#
# COMPACT_ATOMS: atom_id res chain seq x y z
N MET A 1 7.44 -13.08 8.35
CA MET A 1 7.06 -11.66 8.51
C MET A 1 6.32 -11.18 7.28
N LEU A 2 5.18 -10.54 7.46
CA LEU A 2 4.41 -9.96 6.36
C LEU A 2 4.86 -8.53 6.13
N GLN A 3 5.25 -8.20 4.91
CA GLN A 3 5.60 -6.84 4.51
C GLN A 3 4.47 -6.25 3.70
N LEU A 4 3.90 -5.17 4.20
CA LEU A 4 2.71 -4.56 3.63
C LEU A 4 2.96 -3.08 3.37
N ALA A 5 2.47 -2.57 2.25
CA ALA A 5 2.46 -1.14 1.98
C ALA A 5 1.03 -0.70 1.72
N PHE A 6 0.73 0.54 2.04
CA PHE A 6 -0.56 1.12 1.69
C PHE A 6 -0.36 2.55 1.22
N CYS A 7 -1.17 2.93 0.25
CA CYS A 7 -1.04 4.21 -0.43
C CYS A 7 -2.40 4.90 -0.52
N ASP A 8 -2.50 6.08 0.06
CA ASP A 8 -3.71 6.90 0.06
C ASP A 8 -3.29 8.35 0.27
N ASP A 9 -3.88 9.29 -0.46
CA ASP A 9 -3.56 10.69 -0.33
C ASP A 9 -4.16 11.35 0.92
N ASP A 10 -5.14 10.71 1.55
CA ASP A 10 -5.82 11.21 2.74
C ASP A 10 -5.12 10.71 4.00
N LEU A 11 -4.56 11.64 4.78
CA LEU A 11 -3.87 11.31 6.03
C LEU A 11 -4.76 10.59 7.03
N SER A 12 -6.04 10.96 7.11
CA SER A 12 -6.95 10.32 8.06
C SER A 12 -7.20 8.86 7.68
N GLU A 13 -7.27 8.55 6.38
CA GLU A 13 -7.39 7.19 5.90
C GLU A 13 -6.13 6.37 6.21
N LEU A 14 -4.96 6.97 6.01
CA LEU A 14 -3.70 6.31 6.36
C LEU A 14 -3.64 5.98 7.85
N GLN A 15 -4.07 6.90 8.70
CA GLN A 15 -4.09 6.69 10.15
C GLN A 15 -5.07 5.59 10.54
N THR A 16 -6.23 5.53 9.88
CA THR A 16 -7.22 4.48 10.11
C THR A 16 -6.65 3.12 9.77
N ILE A 17 -6.02 3.00 8.60
CA ILE A 17 -5.39 1.74 8.18
C ILE A 17 -4.30 1.33 9.17
N GLN A 18 -3.46 2.28 9.57
CA GLN A 18 -2.38 2.03 10.52
C GLN A 18 -2.92 1.50 11.86
N THR A 19 -3.97 2.11 12.37
CA THR A 19 -4.60 1.69 13.62
C THR A 19 -5.14 0.28 13.51
N LEU A 20 -5.81 -0.04 12.40
CA LEU A 20 -6.36 -1.38 12.18
C LEU A 20 -5.23 -2.43 12.08
N LEU A 21 -4.15 -2.11 11.39
CA LEU A 21 -3.01 -3.02 11.26
C LEU A 21 -2.34 -3.25 12.61
N ASP A 22 -2.19 -2.20 13.42
CA ASP A 22 -1.60 -2.34 14.75
C ASP A 22 -2.46 -3.23 15.65
N ARG A 23 -3.78 -3.08 15.60
CA ARG A 23 -4.70 -3.93 16.36
C ARG A 23 -4.65 -5.38 15.89
N TYR A 24 -4.61 -5.59 14.59
CA TYR A 24 -4.54 -6.94 14.02
C TYR A 24 -3.24 -7.63 14.44
N ARG A 25 -2.13 -6.90 14.34
CA ARG A 25 -0.81 -7.43 14.69
C ARG A 25 -0.76 -7.92 16.13
N VAL A 26 -1.32 -7.13 17.05
CA VAL A 26 -1.36 -7.50 18.48
C VAL A 26 -2.33 -8.66 18.71
N ALA A 27 -3.55 -8.58 18.18
CA ALA A 27 -4.59 -9.55 18.39
C ALA A 27 -4.21 -10.94 17.87
N ARG A 28 -3.48 -11.00 16.75
CA ARG A 28 -3.10 -12.25 16.10
C ARG A 28 -1.66 -12.69 16.40
N ASN A 29 -0.92 -11.87 17.14
CA ASN A 29 0.50 -12.11 17.41
C ASN A 29 1.26 -12.33 16.09
N GLN A 30 0.95 -11.51 15.08
CA GLN A 30 1.54 -11.59 13.75
C GLN A 30 2.67 -10.57 13.61
N GLU A 31 3.75 -10.97 12.98
CA GLU A 31 4.80 -10.03 12.59
C GLU A 31 4.43 -9.37 11.28
N ILE A 32 4.08 -8.09 11.37
CA ILE A 32 3.71 -7.29 10.21
C ILE A 32 4.57 -6.04 10.22
N ARG A 33 5.24 -5.78 9.09
CA ARG A 33 5.84 -4.48 8.83
C ARG A 33 4.99 -3.78 7.79
N TYR A 34 4.73 -2.52 8.02
CA TYR A 34 3.97 -1.74 7.05
C TYR A 34 4.66 -0.41 6.77
N THR A 35 4.46 0.09 5.55
CA THR A 35 4.93 1.40 5.13
C THR A 35 3.76 2.14 4.51
N ALA A 36 3.55 3.39 4.94
CA ALA A 36 2.48 4.24 4.43
C ALA A 36 3.05 5.21 3.40
N PHE A 37 2.34 5.38 2.29
CA PHE A 37 2.67 6.34 1.25
C PHE A 37 1.48 7.27 1.03
N GLN A 38 1.73 8.58 0.95
CA GLN A 38 0.70 9.56 0.64
C GLN A 38 0.51 9.78 -0.85
N ASN A 39 1.46 9.32 -1.66
CA ASN A 39 1.39 9.45 -3.11
C ASN A 39 2.02 8.23 -3.76
N ALA A 40 1.63 7.99 -5.00
CA ALA A 40 2.10 6.80 -5.71
C ALA A 40 3.53 6.93 -6.22
N TRP A 41 4.02 8.16 -6.42
CA TRP A 41 5.39 8.35 -6.91
C TRP A 41 6.41 7.79 -5.93
N ASP A 42 6.21 8.05 -4.62
CA ASP A 42 7.11 7.53 -3.59
C ASP A 42 7.05 6.01 -3.52
N LEU A 43 5.85 5.44 -3.65
CA LEU A 43 5.68 3.99 -3.71
C LEU A 43 6.41 3.39 -4.91
N LEU A 44 6.19 3.95 -6.09
CA LEU A 44 6.83 3.46 -7.32
C LEU A 44 8.34 3.57 -7.25
N ALA A 45 8.86 4.66 -6.67
CA ALA A 45 10.30 4.84 -6.49
C ALA A 45 10.89 3.75 -5.59
N GLU A 46 10.18 3.37 -4.53
CA GLU A 46 10.64 2.30 -3.65
C GLU A 46 10.69 0.95 -4.36
N VAL A 47 9.64 0.64 -5.12
CA VAL A 47 9.58 -0.64 -5.85
C VAL A 47 10.63 -0.67 -6.97
N GLU A 48 10.85 0.46 -7.63
CA GLU A 48 11.88 0.57 -8.66
C GLU A 48 13.27 0.34 -8.08
N ARG A 49 13.53 0.78 -6.85
CA ARG A 49 14.80 0.54 -6.17
C ARG A 49 15.01 -0.91 -5.75
N GLY A 50 13.98 -1.74 -5.85
CA GLY A 50 14.07 -3.15 -5.51
C GLY A 50 13.36 -3.55 -4.22
N THR A 51 12.73 -2.61 -3.50
CA THR A 51 11.93 -2.94 -2.32
C THR A 51 10.74 -3.79 -2.73
N ARG A 52 10.45 -4.85 -1.98
CA ARG A 52 9.37 -5.77 -2.28
C ARG A 52 8.41 -5.87 -1.10
N TYR A 53 7.12 -5.87 -1.42
CA TYR A 53 6.05 -6.03 -0.45
C TYR A 53 5.27 -7.29 -0.76
N ASP A 54 4.71 -7.91 0.27
CA ASP A 54 3.84 -9.07 0.08
C ASP A 54 2.45 -8.65 -0.37
N VAL A 55 1.95 -7.56 0.23
CA VAL A 55 0.61 -7.03 -0.06
C VAL A 55 0.70 -5.52 -0.18
N LEU A 56 -0.05 -4.99 -1.14
CA LEU A 56 -0.18 -3.56 -1.34
C LEU A 56 -1.66 -3.18 -1.31
N LEU A 57 -2.01 -2.28 -0.40
CA LEU A 57 -3.34 -1.67 -0.36
C LEU A 57 -3.24 -0.34 -1.09
N LEU A 58 -4.02 -0.17 -2.15
CA LEU A 58 -3.87 0.97 -3.05
C LEU A 58 -5.21 1.65 -3.28
N ASP A 59 -5.29 2.93 -2.93
CA ASP A 59 -6.49 3.73 -3.19
C ASP A 59 -6.63 3.94 -4.70
N VAL A 60 -7.84 3.71 -5.20
CA VAL A 60 -8.15 3.89 -6.62
C VAL A 60 -8.22 5.37 -6.99
N LEU A 61 -8.80 6.18 -6.10
CA LEU A 61 -9.06 7.59 -6.39
C LEU A 61 -8.08 8.49 -5.63
N MET A 62 -7.02 8.91 -6.32
CA MET A 62 -6.08 9.88 -5.80
C MET A 62 -5.95 11.04 -6.79
N PRO A 63 -5.88 12.30 -6.30
CA PRO A 63 -5.74 13.45 -7.19
C PRO A 63 -4.52 13.30 -8.11
N GLY A 64 -4.75 13.44 -9.40
CA GLY A 64 -3.69 13.34 -10.40
C GLY A 64 -3.15 11.95 -10.65
N GLN A 65 -3.67 10.94 -9.95
CA GLN A 65 -3.23 9.56 -10.10
C GLN A 65 -4.41 8.60 -9.96
N ASN A 66 -4.46 7.64 -10.87
CA ASN A 66 -5.44 6.55 -10.80
C ASN A 66 -4.72 5.30 -10.27
N GLY A 67 -5.24 4.74 -9.18
CA GLY A 67 -4.64 3.56 -8.56
C GLY A 67 -4.51 2.37 -9.50
N ILE A 68 -5.44 2.22 -10.45
CA ILE A 68 -5.39 1.13 -11.42
C ILE A 68 -4.20 1.32 -12.38
N GLU A 69 -3.96 2.55 -12.82
CA GLU A 69 -2.80 2.86 -13.67
C GLU A 69 -1.49 2.67 -12.91
N VAL A 70 -1.47 3.09 -11.64
CA VAL A 70 -0.31 2.89 -10.77
C VAL A 70 0.00 1.41 -10.63
N ALA A 71 -1.03 0.58 -10.44
CA ALA A 71 -0.84 -0.87 -10.37
C ALA A 71 -0.22 -1.43 -11.64
N GLY A 72 -0.64 -0.92 -12.80
CA GLY A 72 -0.06 -1.32 -14.08
C GLY A 72 1.42 -1.00 -14.18
N GLU A 73 1.83 0.20 -13.76
CA GLU A 73 3.24 0.58 -13.73
C GLU A 73 4.04 -0.27 -12.73
N LEU A 74 3.46 -0.53 -11.58
CA LEU A 74 4.10 -1.33 -10.54
C LEU A 74 4.38 -2.75 -11.01
N ARG A 75 3.49 -3.32 -11.81
CA ARG A 75 3.65 -4.65 -12.38
C ARG A 75 4.86 -4.78 -13.31
N GLN A 76 5.37 -3.69 -13.83
CA GLN A 76 6.61 -3.70 -14.62
C GLN A 76 7.83 -4.06 -13.77
N TYR A 77 7.76 -3.78 -12.47
CA TYR A 77 8.86 -4.04 -11.54
C TYR A 77 8.61 -5.28 -10.68
N ASP A 78 7.35 -5.58 -10.37
CA ASP A 78 7.00 -6.69 -9.47
C ASP A 78 5.68 -7.33 -9.94
N ASN A 79 5.77 -8.56 -10.43
CA ASN A 79 4.60 -9.33 -10.87
C ASN A 79 3.98 -10.15 -9.75
N ASN A 80 4.60 -10.20 -8.58
CA ASN A 80 4.21 -11.14 -7.54
C ASN A 80 3.44 -10.50 -6.39
N VAL A 81 3.58 -9.19 -6.20
CA VAL A 81 2.90 -8.51 -5.10
C VAL A 81 1.38 -8.62 -5.26
N LYS A 82 0.69 -8.89 -4.16
CA LYS A 82 -0.77 -8.91 -4.15
C LYS A 82 -1.27 -7.49 -3.97
N ILE A 83 -2.09 -7.03 -4.91
CA ILE A 83 -2.63 -5.67 -4.90
C ILE A 83 -4.11 -5.75 -4.53
N ILE A 84 -4.48 -5.01 -3.49
CA ILE A 84 -5.87 -4.88 -3.07
C ILE A 84 -6.24 -3.41 -3.25
N PHE A 85 -7.25 -3.16 -4.08
CA PHE A 85 -7.72 -1.80 -4.31
C PHE A 85 -8.70 -1.38 -3.22
N LEU A 86 -8.50 -0.17 -2.71
CA LEU A 86 -9.41 0.44 -1.75
C LEU A 86 -10.30 1.41 -2.52
N THR A 87 -11.60 1.27 -2.32
CA THR A 87 -12.56 2.18 -2.94
C THR A 87 -13.19 3.04 -1.86
N SER A 88 -13.10 4.36 -2.03
CA SER A 88 -13.87 5.27 -1.18
C SER A 88 -15.28 5.38 -1.76
N SER A 89 -16.23 5.10 -0.95
CA SER A 89 -17.63 5.27 -1.32
C SER A 89 -18.12 6.68 -0.99
#